data_ced049ff7265e7123dd5209baeffe312
#
_entry.id   ced049ff7265e7123dd5209baeffe312
#
_cell.length_a   1.000
_cell.length_b   1.000
_cell.length_c   1.000
_cell.angle_alpha   90.00
_cell.angle_beta   90.00
_cell.angle_gamma   90.00
#
_symmetry.space_group_name_H-M   'P 1'
#
loop_
_entity.id
_entity.type
_entity.pdbx_description
1 polymer ?
#
loop_
_entity_poly.entity_id
_entity_poly.type
_entity_poly.pdbx_seq_one_letter_code
_entity_poly.pdbx_strand_id
1 'polypeptide(L)'
;MRFGLGLAALGLCLATAACQNDPSRGIMNKEDMLAASGFKFVPANTPERQAAFQKLPPHQFVREIKDGRPMYVYADPTICVCIYVGGQKAYGTYQARRLDKKIADEQANAAAMNQMAANDFYMANWNWGMWGYGTGWPYSDPYFY
;
A
#
# COMPACT_ATOMS: atom_id res chain seq x y z
N MET A 1 62.24 6.92 12.49
CA MET A 1 61.40 7.12 11.31
C MET A 1 60.58 5.87 11.09
N ARG A 2 59.30 5.90 11.45
CA ARG A 2 58.36 4.76 11.19
C ARG A 2 57.06 5.38 10.71
N PHE A 3 56.81 5.23 9.41
CA PHE A 3 55.58 5.66 8.74
C PHE A 3 54.49 4.64 9.04
N GLY A 4 53.43 5.05 9.72
CA GLY A 4 52.20 4.29 9.90
C GLY A 4 51.23 4.56 8.72
N LEU A 5 50.98 3.54 7.89
CA LEU A 5 49.92 3.60 6.90
C LEU A 5 48.57 3.46 7.60
N GLY A 6 47.77 4.52 7.60
CA GLY A 6 46.37 4.45 7.99
C GLY A 6 45.52 3.95 6.85
N LEU A 7 44.96 2.75 6.98
CA LEU A 7 43.87 2.25 6.09
C LEU A 7 42.59 3.00 6.43
N ALA A 8 42.15 3.89 5.54
CA ALA A 8 40.81 4.43 5.56
C ALA A 8 39.82 3.38 4.98
N ALA A 9 39.07 2.73 5.85
CA ALA A 9 37.99 1.86 5.45
C ALA A 9 36.80 2.73 5.02
N LEU A 10 36.58 2.86 3.71
CA LEU A 10 35.35 3.44 3.15
C LEU A 10 34.19 2.45 3.39
N GLY A 11 33.41 2.70 4.44
CA GLY A 11 32.16 1.98 4.68
C GLY A 11 31.10 2.41 3.66
N LEU A 12 30.85 1.59 2.64
CA LEU A 12 29.78 1.75 1.67
C LEU A 12 28.46 1.38 2.36
N CYS A 13 27.75 2.37 2.93
CA CYS A 13 26.39 2.20 3.42
C CYS A 13 25.45 1.93 2.24
N LEU A 14 25.18 0.68 1.96
CA LEU A 14 24.06 0.24 1.13
C LEU A 14 22.76 0.59 1.87
N ALA A 15 22.19 1.76 1.59
CA ALA A 15 20.84 2.10 1.99
C ALA A 15 19.88 1.23 1.16
N THR A 16 19.53 0.07 1.69
CA THR A 16 18.41 -0.71 1.19
C THR A 16 17.14 0.08 1.49
N ALA A 17 16.60 0.75 0.47
CA ALA A 17 15.26 1.32 0.50
C ALA A 17 14.28 0.13 0.56
N ALA A 18 14.05 -0.39 1.77
CA ALA A 18 12.95 -1.30 2.02
C ALA A 18 11.68 -0.48 1.77
N CYS A 19 10.93 -0.82 0.72
CA CYS A 19 9.55 -0.40 0.57
C CYS A 19 8.79 -1.00 1.76
N GLN A 20 8.76 -0.27 2.87
CA GLN A 20 8.01 -0.67 4.05
C GLN A 20 6.54 -0.51 3.70
N ASN A 21 5.84 -1.63 3.54
CA ASN A 21 4.39 -1.67 3.60
C ASN A 21 3.99 -1.31 5.03
N ASP A 22 3.86 -0.01 5.29
CA ASP A 22 3.42 0.51 6.58
C ASP A 22 1.91 0.24 6.72
N PRO A 23 1.48 -0.66 7.65
CA PRO A 23 0.06 -0.95 7.88
C PRO A 23 -0.75 0.29 8.24
N SER A 24 -0.11 1.27 8.88
CA SER A 24 -0.73 2.55 9.26
C SER A 24 -1.24 3.32 8.06
N ARG A 25 -0.55 3.24 6.92
CA ARG A 25 -0.94 3.91 5.68
C ARG A 25 -2.27 3.40 5.14
N GLY A 26 -2.53 2.10 5.27
CA GLY A 26 -3.83 1.50 4.89
C GLY A 26 -4.98 2.00 5.78
N ILE A 27 -4.72 2.16 7.08
CA ILE A 27 -5.69 2.69 8.05
C ILE A 27 -5.97 4.15 7.77
N MET A 28 -4.94 5.00 7.61
CA MET A 28 -5.08 6.42 7.29
C MET A 28 -5.89 6.64 6.01
N ASN A 29 -5.59 5.91 4.93
CA ASN A 29 -6.34 5.99 3.68
C ASN A 29 -7.82 5.63 3.87
N LYS A 30 -8.13 4.69 4.77
CA LYS A 30 -9.50 4.29 5.09
C LYS A 30 -10.21 5.39 5.89
N GLU A 31 -9.54 6.02 6.83
CA GLU A 31 -10.06 7.13 7.63
C GLU A 31 -10.34 8.35 6.77
N ASP A 32 -9.44 8.72 5.87
CA ASP A 32 -9.65 9.79 4.90
C ASP A 32 -10.88 9.53 4.02
N MET A 33 -11.04 8.28 3.57
CA MET A 33 -12.21 7.87 2.80
C MET A 33 -13.50 7.91 3.61
N LEU A 34 -13.45 7.56 4.90
CA LEU A 34 -14.59 7.67 5.81
C LEU A 34 -14.99 9.14 6.01
N ALA A 35 -14.03 10.00 6.31
CA ALA A 35 -14.27 11.44 6.47
C ALA A 35 -14.84 12.06 5.19
N ALA A 36 -14.26 11.77 4.03
CA ALA A 36 -14.73 12.21 2.72
C ALA A 36 -16.12 11.66 2.35
N SER A 37 -16.54 10.56 2.96
CA SER A 37 -17.87 9.97 2.76
C SER A 37 -18.95 10.50 3.70
N GLY A 38 -18.56 11.41 4.61
CA GLY A 38 -19.48 12.05 5.54
C GLY A 38 -19.65 11.33 6.88
N PHE A 39 -18.72 10.46 7.25
CA PHE A 39 -18.62 9.98 8.62
C PHE A 39 -18.09 11.07 9.53
N LYS A 40 -18.62 11.12 10.75
CA LYS A 40 -18.18 12.06 11.78
C LYS A 40 -17.14 11.40 12.67
N PHE A 41 -16.03 12.07 12.85
CA PHE A 41 -14.99 11.71 13.80
C PHE A 41 -15.45 11.99 15.25
N VAL A 42 -15.25 11.03 16.15
CA VAL A 42 -15.54 11.16 17.58
C VAL A 42 -14.38 10.54 18.38
N PRO A 43 -13.58 11.34 19.10
CA PRO A 43 -12.48 10.83 19.90
C PRO A 43 -12.98 10.15 21.17
N ALA A 44 -12.30 9.08 21.59
CA ALA A 44 -12.53 8.41 22.87
C ALA A 44 -11.77 9.11 24.01
N ASN A 45 -12.07 10.38 24.26
CA ASN A 45 -11.34 11.27 25.16
C ASN A 45 -11.92 11.38 26.58
N THR A 46 -12.97 10.60 26.93
CA THR A 46 -13.48 10.48 28.29
C THR A 46 -13.44 9.04 28.76
N PRO A 47 -13.40 8.77 30.08
CA PRO A 47 -13.40 7.41 30.62
C PRO A 47 -14.57 6.56 30.12
N GLU A 48 -15.77 7.14 30.04
CA GLU A 48 -16.99 6.45 29.58
C GLU A 48 -16.87 6.06 28.10
N ARG A 49 -16.35 7.00 27.27
CA ARG A 49 -16.10 6.73 25.83
C ARG A 49 -15.04 5.68 25.63
N GLN A 50 -13.98 5.70 26.42
CA GLN A 50 -12.92 4.67 26.37
C GLN A 50 -13.47 3.30 26.75
N ALA A 51 -14.27 3.19 27.81
CA ALA A 51 -14.92 1.96 28.20
C ALA A 51 -15.89 1.41 27.13
N ALA A 52 -16.62 2.29 26.45
CA ALA A 52 -17.46 1.92 25.32
C ALA A 52 -16.65 1.53 24.07
N PHE A 53 -15.57 2.26 23.79
CA PHE A 53 -14.68 2.02 22.67
C PHE A 53 -14.01 0.63 22.73
N GLN A 54 -13.58 0.19 23.92
CA GLN A 54 -12.95 -1.12 24.13
C GLN A 54 -13.87 -2.31 23.79
N LYS A 55 -15.17 -2.10 23.72
CA LYS A 55 -16.15 -3.12 23.34
C LYS A 55 -16.35 -3.25 21.84
N LEU A 56 -15.80 -2.32 21.06
CA LEU A 56 -15.92 -2.33 19.60
C LEU A 56 -14.81 -3.16 18.95
N PRO A 57 -15.12 -3.93 17.91
CA PRO A 57 -14.08 -4.66 17.19
C PRO A 57 -13.18 -3.66 16.44
N PRO A 58 -11.85 -3.80 16.55
CA PRO A 58 -10.89 -2.92 15.90
C PRO A 58 -10.97 -3.02 14.38
N HIS A 59 -10.92 -1.88 13.70
CA HIS A 59 -10.87 -1.76 12.22
C HIS A 59 -12.03 -2.42 11.46
N GLN A 60 -13.18 -2.62 12.11
CA GLN A 60 -14.38 -3.21 11.54
C GLN A 60 -15.58 -2.27 11.68
N PHE A 61 -16.56 -2.43 10.77
CA PHE A 61 -17.83 -1.75 10.91
C PHE A 61 -18.78 -2.54 11.81
N VAL A 62 -19.38 -1.83 12.75
CA VAL A 62 -20.53 -2.30 13.52
C VAL A 62 -21.75 -1.53 13.06
N ARG A 63 -22.86 -2.22 12.82
CA ARG A 63 -24.16 -1.62 12.51
C ARG A 63 -25.00 -1.57 13.76
N GLU A 64 -25.41 -0.37 14.14
CA GLU A 64 -26.28 -0.13 15.26
C GLU A 64 -27.59 0.54 14.78
N ILE A 65 -28.66 0.39 15.53
CA ILE A 65 -29.93 1.06 15.26
C ILE A 65 -30.11 2.18 16.31
N LYS A 66 -30.15 3.42 15.85
CA LYS A 66 -30.43 4.59 16.68
C LYS A 66 -31.68 5.29 16.18
N ASP A 67 -32.69 5.40 17.02
CA ASP A 67 -33.97 6.05 16.70
C ASP A 67 -34.61 5.48 15.41
N GLY A 68 -34.59 4.13 15.27
CA GLY A 68 -35.09 3.43 14.08
C GLY A 68 -34.23 3.55 12.82
N ARG A 69 -33.08 4.22 12.88
CA ARG A 69 -32.19 4.44 11.74
C ARG A 69 -30.90 3.66 11.86
N PRO A 70 -30.40 3.03 10.78
CA PRO A 70 -29.12 2.35 10.81
C PRO A 70 -27.98 3.39 10.90
N MET A 71 -27.10 3.15 11.86
CA MET A 71 -25.86 3.86 12.06
C MET A 71 -24.70 2.89 11.93
N TYR A 72 -23.62 3.33 11.30
CA TYR A 72 -22.41 2.54 11.11
C TYR A 72 -21.27 3.16 11.90
N VAL A 73 -20.63 2.35 12.72
CA VAL A 73 -19.52 2.75 13.59
C VAL A 73 -18.28 2.00 13.16
N TYR A 74 -17.20 2.71 12.95
CA TYR A 74 -15.87 2.14 12.72
C TYR A 74 -14.92 2.61 13.83
N ALA A 75 -14.21 1.70 14.46
CA ALA A 75 -13.29 1.99 15.56
C ALA A 75 -11.84 1.85 15.08
N ASP A 76 -11.03 2.87 15.34
CA ASP A 76 -9.58 2.83 15.15
C ASP A 76 -8.84 2.99 16.48
N PRO A 77 -8.27 1.89 17.01
CA PRO A 77 -7.42 1.93 18.19
C PRO A 77 -5.95 2.28 17.90
N THR A 78 -5.54 2.32 16.63
CA THR A 78 -4.14 2.36 16.24
C THR A 78 -3.64 3.78 16.00
N ILE A 79 -4.40 4.58 15.26
CA ILE A 79 -3.96 5.93 14.85
C ILE A 79 -4.56 7.00 15.77
N CYS A 80 -5.87 6.97 16.00
CA CYS A 80 -6.54 8.08 16.68
C CYS A 80 -7.18 7.74 18.03
N VAL A 81 -7.34 6.47 18.39
CA VAL A 81 -8.18 6.03 19.52
C VAL A 81 -9.55 6.70 19.43
N CYS A 82 -10.21 6.51 18.32
CA CYS A 82 -11.42 7.21 17.94
C CYS A 82 -12.42 6.30 17.23
N ILE A 83 -13.64 6.81 17.05
CA ILE A 83 -14.64 6.19 16.18
C ILE A 83 -15.07 7.13 15.06
N TYR A 84 -15.42 6.55 13.94
CA TYR A 84 -16.11 7.21 12.84
C TYR A 84 -17.55 6.73 12.81
N VAL A 85 -18.49 7.67 12.88
CA VAL A 85 -19.94 7.36 12.93
C VAL A 85 -20.63 7.96 11.73
N GLY A 86 -21.35 7.14 10.98
CA GLY A 86 -22.08 7.55 9.78
C GLY A 86 -23.43 6.87 9.65
N GLY A 87 -24.40 7.56 9.05
CA GLY A 87 -25.69 6.97 8.68
C GLY A 87 -25.62 6.18 7.36
N GLN A 88 -26.76 5.64 6.93
CA GLN A 88 -26.89 4.84 5.70
C GLN A 88 -26.32 5.55 4.46
N LYS A 89 -26.55 6.86 4.33
CA LYS A 89 -26.04 7.65 3.19
C LYS A 89 -24.50 7.68 3.18
N ALA A 90 -23.87 7.97 4.31
CA ALA A 90 -22.41 8.02 4.44
C ALA A 90 -21.80 6.64 4.14
N TYR A 91 -22.41 5.58 4.65
CA TYR A 91 -21.97 4.21 4.37
C TYR A 91 -22.09 3.85 2.89
N GLY A 92 -23.18 4.20 2.23
CA GLY A 92 -23.36 4.01 0.78
C GLY A 92 -22.29 4.75 -0.04
N THR A 93 -22.02 6.02 0.32
CA THR A 93 -20.96 6.81 -0.33
C THR A 93 -19.59 6.17 -0.13
N TYR A 94 -19.29 5.68 1.07
CA TYR A 94 -18.04 4.96 1.36
C TYR A 94 -17.90 3.70 0.51
N GLN A 95 -18.96 2.90 0.37
CA GLN A 95 -18.92 1.68 -0.46
C GLN A 95 -18.69 2.00 -1.93
N ALA A 96 -19.34 3.04 -2.47
CA ALA A 96 -19.12 3.50 -3.84
C ALA A 96 -17.66 3.91 -4.07
N ARG A 97 -17.10 4.78 -3.21
CA ARG A 97 -15.69 5.21 -3.30
C ARG A 97 -14.70 4.06 -3.20
N ARG A 98 -15.01 3.06 -2.36
CA ARG A 98 -14.18 1.86 -2.23
C ARG A 98 -14.16 1.02 -3.51
N LEU A 99 -15.32 0.93 -4.17
CA LEU A 99 -15.44 0.24 -5.46
C LEU A 99 -14.68 1.00 -6.56
N ASP A 100 -14.86 2.32 -6.64
CA ASP A 100 -14.17 3.18 -7.62
C ASP A 100 -12.65 3.05 -7.48
N LYS A 101 -12.16 3.09 -6.23
CA LYS A 101 -10.73 2.89 -5.96
C LYS A 101 -10.25 1.52 -6.42
N LYS A 102 -11.00 0.47 -6.13
CA LYS A 102 -10.64 -0.88 -6.55
C LYS A 102 -10.53 -0.99 -8.08
N ILE A 103 -11.50 -0.42 -8.81
CA ILE A 103 -11.48 -0.39 -10.28
C ILE A 103 -10.25 0.37 -10.79
N ALA A 104 -9.95 1.54 -10.20
CA ALA A 104 -8.78 2.32 -10.58
C ALA A 104 -7.46 1.57 -10.33
N ASP A 105 -7.32 0.90 -9.18
CA ASP A 105 -6.15 0.09 -8.83
C ASP A 105 -5.99 -1.09 -9.83
N GLU A 106 -7.07 -1.77 -10.20
CA GLU A 106 -7.06 -2.86 -11.20
C GLU A 106 -6.67 -2.35 -12.60
N GLN A 107 -7.17 -1.19 -13.02
CA GLN A 107 -6.79 -0.57 -14.29
C GLN A 107 -5.31 -0.16 -14.31
N ALA A 108 -4.80 0.41 -13.22
CA ALA A 108 -3.40 0.78 -13.10
C ALA A 108 -2.48 -0.47 -13.17
N ASN A 109 -2.87 -1.56 -12.50
CA ASN A 109 -2.13 -2.82 -12.55
C ASN A 109 -2.15 -3.42 -13.97
N ALA A 110 -3.30 -3.41 -14.65
CA ALA A 110 -3.39 -3.89 -16.03
C ALA A 110 -2.52 -3.06 -16.99
N ALA A 111 -2.49 -1.73 -16.84
CA ALA A 111 -1.63 -0.85 -17.63
C ALA A 111 -0.14 -1.15 -17.38
N ALA A 112 0.27 -1.36 -16.13
CA ALA A 112 1.64 -1.72 -15.78
C ALA A 112 2.05 -3.08 -16.39
N MET A 113 1.18 -4.08 -16.35
CA MET A 113 1.42 -5.39 -16.98
C MET A 113 1.56 -5.26 -18.51
N ASN A 114 0.72 -4.45 -19.16
CA ASN A 114 0.81 -4.22 -20.61
C ASN A 114 2.12 -3.52 -20.98
N GLN A 115 2.61 -2.59 -20.17
CA GLN A 115 3.91 -1.96 -20.38
C GLN A 115 5.07 -2.95 -20.25
N MET A 116 5.02 -3.84 -19.24
CA MET A 116 6.02 -4.90 -19.09
C MET A 116 6.02 -5.84 -20.29
N ALA A 117 4.84 -6.30 -20.74
CA ALA A 117 4.72 -7.15 -21.92
C ALA A 117 5.22 -6.48 -23.19
N ALA A 118 4.99 -5.17 -23.38
CA ALA A 118 5.54 -4.42 -24.49
C ALA A 118 7.07 -4.34 -24.44
N ASN A 119 7.65 -4.11 -23.25
CA ASN A 119 9.11 -4.11 -23.06
C ASN A 119 9.71 -5.49 -23.34
N ASP A 120 9.08 -6.55 -22.87
CA ASP A 120 9.51 -7.93 -23.13
C ASP A 120 9.48 -8.24 -24.65
N PHE A 121 8.45 -7.76 -25.36
CA PHE A 121 8.36 -7.90 -26.80
C PHE A 121 9.51 -7.17 -27.53
N TYR A 122 9.86 -5.95 -27.10
CA TYR A 122 11.02 -5.22 -27.67
C TYR A 122 12.32 -5.96 -27.38
N MET A 123 12.49 -6.50 -26.20
CA MET A 123 13.69 -7.26 -25.82
C MET A 123 13.79 -8.60 -26.57
N ALA A 124 12.66 -9.28 -26.80
CA ALA A 124 12.61 -10.52 -27.59
C ALA A 124 12.95 -10.27 -29.07
N ASN A 125 12.62 -9.10 -29.61
CA ASN A 125 12.96 -8.71 -30.98
C ASN A 125 14.33 -8.01 -31.08
N TRP A 126 15.13 -7.97 -30.03
CA TRP A 126 16.45 -7.39 -30.05
C TRP A 126 17.34 -8.12 -31.04
N ASN A 127 17.95 -7.38 -31.98
CA ASN A 127 18.79 -7.96 -33.00
C ASN A 127 20.18 -8.33 -32.45
N TRP A 128 20.28 -9.50 -31.85
CA TRP A 128 21.52 -10.03 -31.31
C TRP A 128 22.64 -10.13 -32.35
N GLY A 129 22.29 -10.34 -33.62
CA GLY A 129 23.27 -10.41 -34.71
C GLY A 129 24.06 -9.12 -34.91
N MET A 130 23.47 -7.95 -34.64
CA MET A 130 24.14 -6.65 -34.72
C MET A 130 25.24 -6.50 -33.66
N TRP A 131 25.15 -7.24 -32.54
CA TRP A 131 26.11 -7.22 -31.44
C TRP A 131 27.08 -8.39 -31.46
N GLY A 132 27.17 -9.10 -32.59
CA GLY A 132 28.06 -10.26 -32.76
C GLY A 132 27.53 -11.59 -32.17
N TYR A 133 26.32 -11.58 -31.63
CA TYR A 133 25.63 -12.77 -31.11
C TYR A 133 24.73 -13.38 -32.17
N GLY A 134 25.27 -13.72 -33.32
CA GLY A 134 24.53 -14.37 -34.41
C GLY A 134 24.59 -15.90 -34.36
N THR A 135 23.96 -16.56 -35.35
CA THR A 135 23.79 -18.01 -35.47
C THR A 135 25.10 -18.84 -35.65
N GLY A 136 26.26 -18.24 -35.39
CA GLY A 136 27.58 -18.86 -35.56
C GLY A 136 28.41 -19.02 -34.27
N TRP A 137 27.83 -18.78 -33.10
CA TRP A 137 28.54 -19.05 -31.85
C TRP A 137 28.59 -20.55 -31.61
N PRO A 138 29.79 -21.13 -31.51
CA PRO A 138 29.89 -22.55 -31.12
C PRO A 138 29.34 -22.68 -29.69
N TYR A 139 28.46 -23.65 -29.50
CA TYR A 139 27.80 -24.05 -28.27
C TYR A 139 28.78 -24.55 -27.17
N SER A 140 30.02 -24.17 -27.26
CA SER A 140 31.13 -24.70 -26.46
C SER A 140 31.98 -23.63 -25.78
N ASP A 141 31.44 -22.44 -25.51
CA ASP A 141 32.19 -21.48 -24.70
C ASP A 141 31.96 -21.76 -23.22
N PRO A 142 32.97 -22.28 -22.47
CA PRO A 142 32.82 -22.69 -21.06
C PRO A 142 32.64 -21.51 -20.09
N TYR A 143 32.62 -20.29 -20.58
CA TYR A 143 32.48 -19.09 -19.75
C TYR A 143 31.03 -18.52 -19.70
N PHE A 144 30.06 -19.20 -20.31
CA PHE A 144 28.64 -18.77 -20.31
C PHE A 144 27.73 -19.67 -19.47
N TYR A 145 28.30 -20.33 -18.42
CA TYR A 145 27.52 -21.00 -17.38
C TYR A 145 27.90 -20.48 -16.00
#